data_6db523a10582de134a5a58f2aa1a5d4c
#
_entry.id   6db523a10582de134a5a58f2aa1a5d4c
#
_cell.length_a   1.000
_cell.length_b   1.000
_cell.length_c   1.000
_cell.angle_alpha   90.00
_cell.angle_beta   90.00
_cell.angle_gamma   90.00
#
_symmetry.space_group_name_H-M   'P 1'
#
loop_
_entity.id
_entity.type
_entity.pdbx_description
1 polymer ?
#
loop_
_entity_poly.entity_id
_entity_poly.type
_entity_poly.pdbx_seq_one_letter_code
_entity_poly.pdbx_strand_id
1 'polypeptide(L)'
;MRRRSAQFNRRFARLSSFSPPPWRLCWADHLKETAAMTSKTCILIGAPVQSGASQPGCLMGPAALRTAGLAEALAALGHSVQDRGDLAPDPLKPVAASAPRVRNLAEIVAWTAAIQRAAAKAAAEGFAIFLGGDHSMSGGSIPGVAQAAAAQGRPLFVLWLDSHPDLHRLDTTESGNLHGAPMAYAVGAPGFSGIYPDLTHPVDPKNVCMIGLRSVDPAERDAIRALGVAAYDMRAIDETGVAAPLRAFLARVAAANGLLHVSLDVDFLDPGIAPAVGTTVPGGATFREAHLIMEMVNESGLASSLDLAELNPFLDERGRTARLMVDLAASLMGRRVMDRPTRAY
;
A
#
# COMPACT_ATOMS: atom_id res chain seq x y z
N MET A 1 59.44 41.30 -39.29
CA MET A 1 58.50 40.28 -38.95
C MET A 1 58.53 40.02 -37.46
N ARG A 2 57.86 40.78 -36.64
CA ARG A 2 57.59 40.59 -35.22
C ARG A 2 56.74 41.73 -34.76
N ARG A 3 55.39 41.61 -34.91
CA ARG A 3 54.36 42.42 -34.21
C ARG A 3 52.98 42.07 -34.71
N ARG A 4 52.46 40.84 -34.37
CA ARG A 4 51.05 40.47 -34.54
C ARG A 4 50.66 39.32 -33.62
N SER A 5 51.08 39.27 -32.35
CA SER A 5 50.62 38.18 -31.44
C SER A 5 50.14 38.64 -30.07
N ALA A 6 49.92 39.97 -29.86
CA ALA A 6 49.56 40.49 -28.55
C ALA A 6 48.11 41.03 -28.42
N GLN A 7 47.24 40.80 -29.41
CA GLN A 7 45.86 41.33 -29.37
C GLN A 7 44.75 40.25 -29.28
N PHE A 8 45.12 38.97 -29.27
CA PHE A 8 44.11 37.90 -29.21
C PHE A 8 43.79 37.39 -27.79
N ASN A 9 44.61 37.74 -26.78
CA ASN A 9 44.46 37.21 -25.42
C ASN A 9 43.75 38.16 -24.41
N ARG A 10 43.09 39.24 -24.86
CA ARG A 10 42.35 40.14 -23.94
C ARG A 10 40.82 40.07 -24.06
N ARG A 11 40.23 39.15 -24.78
CA ARG A 11 38.78 39.02 -24.93
C ARG A 11 38.13 37.81 -24.20
N PHE A 12 38.92 36.99 -23.51
CA PHE A 12 38.40 35.85 -22.76
C PHE A 12 38.40 36.00 -21.24
N ALA A 13 38.74 37.17 -20.70
CA ALA A 13 38.84 37.40 -19.25
C ALA A 13 37.61 38.13 -18.66
N ARG A 14 36.43 38.10 -19.28
CA ARG A 14 35.17 38.66 -18.72
C ARG A 14 33.96 37.74 -18.95
N LEU A 15 34.05 36.47 -18.58
CA LEU A 15 32.89 35.55 -18.51
C LEU A 15 32.96 34.71 -17.22
N SER A 16 33.17 35.36 -16.06
CA SER A 16 33.18 34.68 -14.76
C SER A 16 32.17 35.32 -13.78
N SER A 17 30.95 35.57 -14.23
CA SER A 17 29.84 35.88 -13.34
C SER A 17 28.50 35.46 -13.95
N PHE A 18 28.43 34.24 -14.53
CA PHE A 18 27.16 33.61 -14.76
C PHE A 18 26.83 32.80 -13.53
N SER A 19 25.96 33.31 -12.66
CA SER A 19 25.29 32.49 -11.66
C SER A 19 24.53 31.37 -12.39
N PRO A 20 24.71 30.13 -11.99
CA PRO A 20 23.97 29.05 -12.64
C PRO A 20 22.46 29.31 -12.49
N PRO A 21 21.65 29.00 -13.52
CA PRO A 21 20.21 29.21 -13.47
C PRO A 21 19.61 28.41 -12.30
N PRO A 22 18.54 28.93 -11.66
CA PRO A 22 17.99 28.37 -10.42
C PRO A 22 17.61 26.87 -10.50
N TRP A 23 17.35 26.33 -11.71
CA TRP A 23 17.11 24.90 -11.89
C TRP A 23 18.36 24.02 -11.70
N ARG A 24 19.58 24.55 -11.88
CA ARG A 24 20.84 23.83 -11.58
C ARG A 24 21.10 23.67 -10.09
N LEU A 25 20.67 24.63 -9.27
CA LEU A 25 20.79 24.53 -7.81
C LEU A 25 19.82 23.48 -7.24
N CYS A 26 18.60 23.39 -7.80
CA CYS A 26 17.61 22.40 -7.39
C CYS A 26 18.07 20.95 -7.66
N TRP A 27 18.85 20.69 -8.72
CA TRP A 27 19.40 19.37 -9.03
C TRP A 27 20.61 18.98 -8.19
N ALA A 28 21.46 19.94 -7.86
CA ALA A 28 22.67 19.69 -7.07
C ALA A 28 22.36 19.41 -5.60
N ASP A 29 21.28 19.98 -5.06
CA ASP A 29 20.85 19.74 -3.69
C ASP A 29 20.09 18.40 -3.56
N HIS A 30 19.35 17.98 -4.59
CA HIS A 30 18.72 16.65 -4.62
C HIS A 30 19.74 15.49 -4.68
N LEU A 31 20.93 15.72 -5.19
CA LEU A 31 21.99 14.69 -5.23
C LEU A 31 22.84 14.64 -3.95
N LYS A 32 22.67 15.59 -3.03
CA LYS A 32 23.46 15.64 -1.79
C LYS A 32 22.80 14.97 -0.59
N GLU A 33 21.51 14.72 -0.63
CA GLU A 33 20.80 13.96 0.41
C GLU A 33 20.45 12.55 -0.06
N THR A 34 21.44 11.73 -0.40
CA THR A 34 21.30 10.30 -0.17
C THR A 34 21.40 10.08 1.34
N ALA A 35 20.33 10.33 2.06
CA ALA A 35 20.19 9.78 3.40
C ALA A 35 20.50 8.29 3.27
N ALA A 36 21.53 7.81 3.95
CA ALA A 36 21.89 6.41 3.94
C ALA A 36 20.62 5.62 4.30
N MET A 37 20.13 4.81 3.36
CA MET A 37 18.92 4.04 3.56
C MET A 37 19.16 3.17 4.80
N THR A 38 18.36 3.40 5.84
CA THR A 38 18.43 2.55 7.03
C THR A 38 17.94 1.16 6.65
N SER A 39 18.82 0.17 6.74
CA SER A 39 18.45 -1.23 6.54
C SER A 39 17.32 -1.60 7.49
N LYS A 40 16.26 -2.22 6.96
CA LYS A 40 15.13 -2.73 7.74
C LYS A 40 15.14 -4.25 7.72
N THR A 41 14.59 -4.87 8.76
CA THR A 41 14.20 -6.28 8.73
C THR A 41 12.80 -6.37 8.14
N CYS A 42 12.67 -6.86 6.91
CA CYS A 42 11.42 -7.11 6.22
C CYS A 42 10.93 -8.51 6.55
N ILE A 43 9.71 -8.62 7.06
CA ILE A 43 9.10 -9.90 7.45
C ILE A 43 7.97 -10.17 6.48
N LEU A 44 8.14 -11.18 5.61
CA LEU A 44 7.14 -11.59 4.63
C LEU A 44 6.22 -12.65 5.25
N ILE A 45 4.91 -12.45 5.11
CA ILE A 45 3.88 -13.38 5.57
C ILE A 45 2.86 -13.56 4.46
N GLY A 46 2.68 -14.77 3.98
CA GLY A 46 1.63 -15.10 3.03
C GLY A 46 0.28 -15.30 3.73
N ALA A 47 -0.76 -14.70 3.17
CA ALA A 47 -2.15 -14.84 3.61
C ALA A 47 -3.02 -15.23 2.40
N PRO A 48 -3.01 -16.52 1.96
CA PRO A 48 -3.66 -16.97 0.74
C PRO A 48 -5.19 -17.08 0.91
N VAL A 49 -5.85 -16.00 1.32
CA VAL A 49 -7.30 -15.91 1.45
C VAL A 49 -7.91 -15.75 0.05
N GLN A 50 -9.00 -16.45 -0.23
CA GLN A 50 -9.78 -16.23 -1.46
C GLN A 50 -11.27 -16.33 -1.25
N SER A 51 -11.70 -16.72 -0.05
CA SER A 51 -13.11 -16.96 0.28
C SER A 51 -13.89 -15.67 0.54
N GLY A 52 -13.22 -14.53 0.66
CA GLY A 52 -13.85 -13.21 0.75
C GLY A 52 -14.34 -12.67 -0.58
N ALA A 53 -13.75 -13.09 -1.69
CA ALA A 53 -14.13 -12.72 -3.05
C ALA A 53 -14.98 -13.82 -3.72
N SER A 54 -15.64 -13.47 -4.83
CA SER A 54 -16.37 -14.45 -5.65
C SER A 54 -15.52 -15.02 -6.79
N GLN A 55 -14.44 -14.34 -7.19
CA GLN A 55 -13.55 -14.78 -8.26
C GLN A 55 -12.38 -15.60 -7.68
N PRO A 56 -12.26 -16.91 -8.02
CA PRO A 56 -11.15 -17.73 -7.54
C PRO A 56 -9.80 -17.29 -8.13
N GLY A 57 -8.71 -17.53 -7.40
CA GLY A 57 -7.34 -17.38 -7.88
C GLY A 57 -6.42 -16.58 -6.96
N CYS A 58 -6.96 -15.67 -6.11
CA CYS A 58 -6.15 -14.86 -5.18
C CYS A 58 -5.35 -15.71 -4.19
N LEU A 59 -5.77 -16.94 -3.89
CA LEU A 59 -4.98 -17.86 -3.04
C LEU A 59 -3.55 -18.08 -3.57
N MET A 60 -3.31 -17.89 -4.87
CA MET A 60 -1.98 -18.02 -5.47
C MET A 60 -1.16 -16.72 -5.40
N GLY A 61 -1.74 -15.62 -4.93
CA GLY A 61 -1.08 -14.32 -4.83
C GLY A 61 0.25 -14.35 -4.09
N PRO A 62 0.33 -14.94 -2.88
CA PRO A 62 1.59 -15.03 -2.13
C PRO A 62 2.71 -15.74 -2.90
N ALA A 63 2.39 -16.86 -3.53
CA ALA A 63 3.35 -17.62 -4.34
C ALA A 63 3.80 -16.84 -5.60
N ALA A 64 2.88 -16.10 -6.23
CA ALA A 64 3.19 -15.28 -7.39
C ALA A 64 4.11 -14.10 -7.05
N LEU A 65 3.87 -13.42 -5.92
CA LEU A 65 4.73 -12.33 -5.45
C LEU A 65 6.15 -12.82 -5.12
N ARG A 66 6.28 -13.99 -4.51
CA ARG A 66 7.58 -14.65 -4.26
C ARG A 66 8.27 -15.00 -5.57
N THR A 67 7.54 -15.61 -6.51
CA THR A 67 8.06 -15.98 -7.84
C THR A 67 8.46 -14.74 -8.64
N ALA A 68 7.78 -13.62 -8.47
CA ALA A 68 8.14 -12.35 -9.08
C ALA A 68 9.39 -11.70 -8.47
N GLY A 69 9.98 -12.27 -7.41
CA GLY A 69 11.27 -11.88 -6.85
C GLY A 69 11.19 -10.80 -5.78
N LEU A 70 10.13 -10.78 -4.95
CA LEU A 70 9.98 -9.77 -3.90
C LEU A 70 11.14 -9.80 -2.89
N ALA A 71 11.52 -10.98 -2.41
CA ALA A 71 12.60 -11.11 -1.43
C ALA A 71 13.94 -10.63 -1.99
N GLU A 72 14.25 -11.00 -3.23
CA GLU A 72 15.46 -10.59 -3.94
C GLU A 72 15.49 -9.08 -4.19
N ALA A 73 14.33 -8.49 -4.54
CA ALA A 73 14.21 -7.06 -4.77
C ALA A 73 14.49 -6.25 -3.49
N LEU A 74 13.99 -6.72 -2.35
CA LEU A 74 14.23 -6.09 -1.05
C LEU A 74 15.67 -6.29 -0.57
N ALA A 75 16.23 -7.49 -0.74
CA ALA A 75 17.62 -7.78 -0.38
C ALA A 75 18.61 -6.95 -1.23
N ALA A 76 18.31 -6.73 -2.51
CA ALA A 76 19.12 -5.89 -3.38
C ALA A 76 19.17 -4.41 -2.95
N LEU A 77 18.19 -3.96 -2.15
CA LEU A 77 18.16 -2.63 -1.52
C LEU A 77 18.88 -2.60 -0.16
N GLY A 78 19.48 -3.71 0.27
CA GLY A 78 20.21 -3.79 1.53
C GLY A 78 19.34 -4.12 2.75
N HIS A 79 18.08 -4.53 2.56
CA HIS A 79 17.23 -4.98 3.66
C HIS A 79 17.50 -6.44 4.01
N SER A 80 17.33 -6.80 5.29
CA SER A 80 17.27 -8.20 5.72
C SER A 80 15.86 -8.72 5.49
N VAL A 81 15.73 -9.88 4.86
CA VAL A 81 14.42 -10.47 4.52
C VAL A 81 14.22 -11.78 5.27
N GLN A 82 13.10 -11.91 5.97
CA GLN A 82 12.65 -13.12 6.64
C GLN A 82 11.30 -13.53 6.06
N ASP A 83 11.28 -14.57 5.22
CA ASP A 83 10.02 -15.14 4.74
C ASP A 83 9.53 -16.21 5.73
N ARG A 84 8.34 -15.97 6.30
CA ARG A 84 7.71 -16.88 7.29
C ARG A 84 6.74 -17.87 6.66
N GLY A 85 6.68 -17.91 5.33
CA GLY A 85 5.77 -18.78 4.61
C GLY A 85 4.32 -18.29 4.64
N ASP A 86 3.40 -19.20 4.33
CA ASP A 86 1.98 -18.92 4.30
C ASP A 86 1.31 -19.32 5.62
N LEU A 87 0.37 -18.50 6.04
CA LEU A 87 -0.54 -18.80 7.13
C LEU A 87 -1.59 -19.82 6.69
N ALA A 88 -2.21 -20.44 7.68
CA ALA A 88 -3.45 -21.18 7.54
C ALA A 88 -4.52 -20.56 8.44
N PRO A 89 -5.81 -20.68 8.07
CA PRO A 89 -6.88 -20.19 8.93
C PRO A 89 -6.94 -20.99 10.24
N ASP A 90 -7.47 -20.37 11.27
CA ASP A 90 -7.81 -21.09 12.49
C ASP A 90 -8.86 -22.18 12.22
N PRO A 91 -9.01 -23.19 13.09
CA PRO A 91 -10.10 -24.14 12.99
C PRO A 91 -11.46 -23.42 12.92
N LEU A 92 -12.26 -23.78 11.92
CA LEU A 92 -13.55 -23.16 11.69
C LEU A 92 -14.46 -23.39 12.91
N LYS A 93 -15.07 -22.31 13.38
CA LYS A 93 -16.10 -22.35 14.42
C LYS A 93 -17.43 -21.91 13.82
N PRO A 94 -18.56 -22.50 14.26
CA PRO A 94 -19.86 -22.01 13.87
C PRO A 94 -20.01 -20.55 14.26
N VAL A 95 -20.39 -19.70 13.32
CA VAL A 95 -20.69 -18.29 13.57
C VAL A 95 -22.19 -18.10 13.40
N ALA A 96 -22.85 -17.51 14.39
CA ALA A 96 -24.26 -17.18 14.29
C ALA A 96 -24.41 -16.02 13.29
N ALA A 97 -24.76 -16.36 12.04
CA ALA A 97 -24.95 -15.38 10.99
C ALA A 97 -26.27 -14.63 11.19
N SER A 98 -26.21 -13.36 11.52
CA SER A 98 -27.37 -12.45 11.46
C SER A 98 -27.63 -11.90 10.05
N ALA A 99 -26.76 -12.19 9.08
CA ALA A 99 -26.83 -11.66 7.72
C ALA A 99 -26.86 -12.80 6.68
N PRO A 100 -28.03 -13.16 6.15
CA PRO A 100 -28.20 -14.33 5.27
C PRO A 100 -27.50 -14.21 3.90
N ARG A 101 -27.02 -13.03 3.53
CA ARG A 101 -26.32 -12.79 2.25
C ARG A 101 -24.81 -13.01 2.34
N VAL A 102 -24.23 -12.93 3.53
CA VAL A 102 -22.77 -13.02 3.71
C VAL A 102 -22.27 -14.43 3.41
N ARG A 103 -21.22 -14.50 2.60
CA ARG A 103 -20.61 -15.76 2.18
C ARG A 103 -19.39 -16.08 3.03
N ASN A 104 -19.13 -17.36 3.27
CA ASN A 104 -17.91 -17.89 3.88
C ASN A 104 -17.52 -17.21 5.21
N LEU A 105 -18.48 -16.65 5.96
CA LEU A 105 -18.23 -15.85 7.16
C LEU A 105 -17.32 -16.57 8.17
N ALA A 106 -17.59 -17.85 8.46
CA ALA A 106 -16.79 -18.62 9.42
C ALA A 106 -15.33 -18.77 8.99
N GLU A 107 -15.10 -18.92 7.69
CA GLU A 107 -13.74 -19.03 7.14
C GLU A 107 -13.00 -17.68 7.19
N ILE A 108 -13.67 -16.60 6.81
CA ILE A 108 -13.07 -15.25 6.88
C ILE A 108 -12.76 -14.85 8.32
N VAL A 109 -13.65 -15.18 9.27
CA VAL A 109 -13.37 -14.94 10.70
C VAL A 109 -12.15 -15.74 11.17
N ALA A 110 -12.02 -17.00 10.75
CA ALA A 110 -10.87 -17.83 11.09
C ALA A 110 -9.54 -17.27 10.49
N TRP A 111 -9.58 -16.82 9.23
CA TRP A 111 -8.45 -16.12 8.60
C TRP A 111 -8.10 -14.82 9.33
N THR A 112 -9.09 -13.99 9.62
CA THR A 112 -8.91 -12.73 10.35
C THR A 112 -8.18 -12.96 11.68
N ALA A 113 -8.60 -13.96 12.45
CA ALA A 113 -7.97 -14.29 13.73
C ALA A 113 -6.52 -14.75 13.58
N ALA A 114 -6.23 -15.61 12.60
CA ALA A 114 -4.87 -16.10 12.35
C ALA A 114 -3.93 -14.98 11.88
N ILE A 115 -4.39 -14.16 10.93
CA ILE A 115 -3.61 -13.04 10.38
C ILE A 115 -3.36 -11.98 11.46
N GLN A 116 -4.37 -11.62 12.27
CA GLN A 116 -4.23 -10.61 13.32
C GLN A 116 -3.12 -10.96 14.32
N ARG A 117 -3.06 -12.22 14.77
CA ARG A 117 -1.99 -12.67 15.68
C ARG A 117 -0.61 -12.65 15.02
N ALA A 118 -0.51 -13.10 13.78
CA ALA A 118 0.74 -13.10 13.04
C ALA A 118 1.22 -11.65 12.76
N ALA A 119 0.31 -10.75 12.42
CA ALA A 119 0.57 -9.35 12.15
C ALA A 119 1.07 -8.61 13.39
N ALA A 120 0.43 -8.80 14.54
CA ALA A 120 0.87 -8.19 15.80
C ALA A 120 2.31 -8.60 16.15
N LYS A 121 2.65 -9.89 15.96
CA LYS A 121 4.01 -10.39 16.20
C LYS A 121 5.00 -9.81 15.19
N ALA A 122 4.71 -9.86 13.90
CA ALA A 122 5.63 -9.40 12.86
C ALA A 122 5.89 -7.89 12.94
N ALA A 123 4.84 -7.08 13.16
CA ALA A 123 4.96 -5.63 13.28
C ALA A 123 5.75 -5.18 14.54
N ALA A 124 5.81 -6.01 15.58
CA ALA A 124 6.67 -5.78 16.74
C ALA A 124 8.16 -6.10 16.46
N GLU A 125 8.45 -6.96 15.48
CA GLU A 125 9.80 -7.44 15.16
C GLU A 125 10.46 -6.71 13.98
N GLY A 126 9.67 -6.10 13.09
CA GLY A 126 10.21 -5.41 11.91
C GLY A 126 9.14 -4.82 10.99
N PHE A 127 9.54 -4.57 9.75
CA PHE A 127 8.62 -4.10 8.71
C PHE A 127 7.83 -5.30 8.15
N ALA A 128 6.59 -5.44 8.58
CA ALA A 128 5.73 -6.53 8.14
C ALA A 128 5.19 -6.28 6.72
N ILE A 129 5.33 -7.27 5.83
CA ILE A 129 4.78 -7.25 4.47
C ILE A 129 3.87 -8.47 4.33
N PHE A 130 2.59 -8.21 4.13
CA PHE A 130 1.59 -9.26 3.96
C PHE A 130 1.36 -9.49 2.47
N LEU A 131 1.63 -10.73 2.05
CA LEU A 131 1.43 -11.18 0.68
C LEU A 131 0.03 -11.74 0.59
N GLY A 132 -0.89 -10.97 0.04
CA GLY A 132 -2.31 -11.27 0.12
C GLY A 132 -2.82 -12.23 -0.92
N GLY A 133 -3.91 -12.81 -0.53
CA GLY A 133 -5.04 -13.22 -1.29
C GLY A 133 -6.00 -12.06 -1.55
N ASP A 134 -7.32 -12.29 -1.35
CA ASP A 134 -8.30 -11.21 -1.45
C ASP A 134 -8.18 -10.21 -0.28
N HIS A 135 -8.78 -9.03 -0.44
CA HIS A 135 -8.59 -7.91 0.49
C HIS A 135 -9.17 -8.13 1.89
N SER A 136 -9.98 -9.19 2.12
CA SER A 136 -10.45 -9.55 3.45
C SER A 136 -9.30 -9.84 4.43
N MET A 137 -8.09 -10.15 3.91
CA MET A 137 -6.88 -10.32 4.72
C MET A 137 -6.56 -9.09 5.57
N SER A 138 -6.87 -7.90 5.07
CA SER A 138 -6.61 -6.63 5.78
C SER A 138 -7.46 -6.46 7.04
N GLY A 139 -8.57 -7.21 7.15
CA GLY A 139 -9.29 -7.34 8.41
C GLY A 139 -8.46 -7.98 9.54
N GLY A 140 -7.39 -8.71 9.21
CA GLY A 140 -6.45 -9.25 10.18
C GLY A 140 -5.16 -8.44 10.29
N SER A 141 -4.55 -8.04 9.17
CA SER A 141 -3.26 -7.34 9.16
C SER A 141 -3.35 -5.99 9.86
N ILE A 142 -4.35 -5.15 9.52
CA ILE A 142 -4.50 -3.81 10.09
C ILE A 142 -4.70 -3.86 11.61
N PRO A 143 -5.66 -4.63 12.18
CA PRO A 143 -5.81 -4.73 13.63
C PRO A 143 -4.58 -5.29 14.35
N GLY A 144 -3.89 -6.26 13.76
CA GLY A 144 -2.66 -6.79 14.33
C GLY A 144 -1.54 -5.75 14.37
N VAL A 145 -1.36 -4.98 13.29
CA VAL A 145 -0.41 -3.86 13.25
C VAL A 145 -0.81 -2.75 14.21
N ALA A 146 -2.12 -2.45 14.33
CA ALA A 146 -2.63 -1.47 15.29
C ALA A 146 -2.31 -1.86 16.75
N GLN A 147 -2.43 -3.14 17.07
CA GLN A 147 -2.03 -3.65 18.39
C GLN A 147 -0.53 -3.43 18.65
N ALA A 148 0.33 -3.73 17.68
CA ALA A 148 1.77 -3.50 17.81
C ALA A 148 2.13 -2.00 17.91
N ALA A 149 1.41 -1.14 17.20
CA ALA A 149 1.57 0.31 17.27
C ALA A 149 1.14 0.85 18.65
N ALA A 150 0.00 0.39 19.17
CA ALA A 150 -0.49 0.75 20.50
C ALA A 150 0.47 0.33 21.62
N ALA A 151 1.12 -0.84 21.49
CA ALA A 151 2.15 -1.28 22.44
C ALA A 151 3.38 -0.34 22.46
N GLN A 152 3.62 0.42 21.37
CA GLN A 152 4.64 1.46 21.27
C GLN A 152 4.14 2.84 21.68
N GLY A 153 2.88 2.98 22.11
CA GLY A 153 2.25 4.27 22.43
C GLY A 153 2.05 5.18 21.21
N ARG A 154 1.96 4.62 20.01
CA ARG A 154 1.84 5.36 18.77
C ARG A 154 0.53 5.04 18.05
N PRO A 155 -0.19 6.03 17.51
CA PRO A 155 -1.40 5.76 16.73
C PRO A 155 -1.04 5.14 15.37
N LEU A 156 -1.88 4.22 14.89
CA LEU A 156 -1.78 3.71 13.53
C LEU A 156 -2.57 4.62 12.58
N PHE A 157 -1.94 4.94 11.46
CA PHE A 157 -2.54 5.55 10.28
C PHE A 157 -2.55 4.52 9.15
N VAL A 158 -3.56 4.59 8.29
CA VAL A 158 -3.73 3.69 7.15
C VAL A 158 -3.82 4.49 5.86
N LEU A 159 -2.94 4.21 4.91
CA LEU A 159 -3.06 4.64 3.52
C LEU A 159 -3.65 3.48 2.72
N TRP A 160 -4.90 3.66 2.27
CA TRP A 160 -5.68 2.69 1.52
C TRP A 160 -5.64 3.05 0.05
N LEU A 161 -4.93 2.27 -0.75
CA LEU A 161 -4.76 2.46 -2.19
C LEU A 161 -5.61 1.42 -2.92
N ASP A 162 -6.77 1.84 -3.42
CA ASP A 162 -7.82 0.94 -3.85
C ASP A 162 -8.85 1.68 -4.73
N SER A 163 -9.55 0.97 -5.59
CA SER A 163 -10.72 1.49 -6.30
C SER A 163 -12.00 1.49 -5.44
N HIS A 164 -11.99 0.70 -4.34
CA HIS A 164 -13.09 0.51 -3.41
C HIS A 164 -12.76 1.03 -2.00
N PRO A 165 -13.72 1.45 -1.21
CA PRO A 165 -13.46 1.85 0.18
C PRO A 165 -13.45 0.69 1.18
N ASP A 166 -14.02 -0.45 0.82
CA ASP A 166 -14.16 -1.67 1.66
C ASP A 166 -14.76 -1.38 3.05
N LEU A 167 -15.76 -0.50 3.04
CA LEU A 167 -16.50 -0.03 4.22
C LEU A 167 -17.88 -0.68 4.38
N HIS A 168 -18.13 -1.80 3.70
CA HIS A 168 -19.34 -2.57 3.93
C HIS A 168 -19.35 -3.23 5.30
N ARG A 169 -20.51 -3.17 5.94
CA ARG A 169 -20.81 -3.99 7.13
C ARG A 169 -21.45 -5.31 6.67
N LEU A 170 -21.59 -6.24 7.61
CA LEU A 170 -22.21 -7.53 7.33
C LEU A 170 -23.67 -7.41 6.87
N ASP A 171 -24.37 -6.33 7.25
CA ASP A 171 -25.77 -6.04 6.90
C ASP A 171 -25.90 -5.15 5.65
N THR A 172 -24.84 -4.54 5.15
CA THR A 172 -24.91 -3.62 4.00
C THR A 172 -24.34 -4.20 2.71
N THR A 173 -23.54 -5.27 2.78
CA THR A 173 -22.99 -5.90 1.57
C THR A 173 -24.09 -6.48 0.71
N GLU A 174 -24.16 -6.06 -0.56
CA GLU A 174 -25.14 -6.58 -1.52
C GLU A 174 -24.70 -7.90 -2.16
N SER A 175 -23.39 -8.02 -2.42
CA SER A 175 -22.78 -9.23 -3.00
C SER A 175 -22.61 -10.37 -1.99
N GLY A 176 -22.53 -10.04 -0.71
CA GLY A 176 -22.17 -10.99 0.36
C GLY A 176 -20.67 -11.31 0.42
N ASN A 177 -19.85 -10.67 -0.41
CA ASN A 177 -18.40 -10.85 -0.43
C ASN A 177 -17.78 -10.03 0.71
N LEU A 178 -16.90 -10.66 1.49
CA LEU A 178 -16.30 -10.02 2.68
C LEU A 178 -14.99 -9.33 2.42
N HIS A 179 -14.44 -9.39 1.20
CA HIS A 179 -13.31 -8.57 0.83
C HIS A 179 -13.68 -7.07 0.79
N GLY A 180 -14.95 -6.72 0.64
CA GLY A 180 -15.45 -5.35 0.75
C GLY A 180 -15.75 -4.87 2.18
N ALA A 181 -15.29 -5.57 3.23
CA ALA A 181 -15.61 -5.26 4.62
C ALA A 181 -14.42 -5.01 5.57
N PRO A 182 -13.15 -5.24 5.18
CA PRO A 182 -12.04 -5.22 6.12
C PRO A 182 -11.83 -3.85 6.76
N MET A 183 -12.00 -2.77 6.03
CA MET A 183 -11.83 -1.42 6.58
C MET A 183 -12.94 -1.07 7.56
N ALA A 184 -14.19 -1.47 7.30
CA ALA A 184 -15.28 -1.25 8.26
C ALA A 184 -15.01 -1.97 9.59
N TYR A 185 -14.51 -3.20 9.55
CA TYR A 185 -14.10 -3.91 10.76
C TYR A 185 -12.92 -3.21 11.45
N ALA A 186 -11.86 -2.87 10.73
CA ALA A 186 -10.64 -2.29 11.28
C ALA A 186 -10.86 -0.95 12.00
N VAL A 187 -11.85 -0.15 11.54
CA VAL A 187 -12.23 1.12 12.20
C VAL A 187 -13.29 0.94 13.31
N GLY A 188 -13.69 -0.29 13.61
CA GLY A 188 -14.66 -0.56 14.68
C GLY A 188 -16.11 -0.22 14.31
N ALA A 189 -16.49 -0.27 13.04
CA ALA A 189 -17.87 -0.09 12.63
C ALA A 189 -18.79 -1.14 13.28
N PRO A 190 -20.08 -0.84 13.53
CA PRO A 190 -21.00 -1.78 14.17
C PRO A 190 -21.27 -3.02 13.31
N GLY A 191 -21.65 -4.12 13.96
CA GLY A 191 -22.10 -5.36 13.32
C GLY A 191 -21.07 -6.49 13.31
N PHE A 192 -19.84 -6.27 13.77
CA PHE A 192 -18.77 -7.28 13.82
C PHE A 192 -18.59 -7.88 15.23
N SER A 193 -19.01 -7.18 16.27
CA SER A 193 -18.84 -7.62 17.67
C SER A 193 -19.50 -8.98 17.92
N GLY A 194 -18.79 -9.88 18.60
CA GLY A 194 -19.24 -11.24 18.88
C GLY A 194 -19.19 -12.20 17.68
N ILE A 195 -18.80 -11.70 16.51
CA ILE A 195 -18.64 -12.45 15.24
C ILE A 195 -17.17 -12.54 14.87
N TYR A 196 -16.54 -11.38 14.65
CA TYR A 196 -15.11 -11.25 14.39
C TYR A 196 -14.31 -11.25 15.70
N PRO A 197 -12.98 -11.45 15.67
CA PRO A 197 -12.14 -11.29 16.84
C PRO A 197 -12.35 -9.94 17.52
N ASP A 198 -12.17 -9.88 18.84
CA ASP A 198 -12.30 -8.63 19.59
C ASP A 198 -11.26 -7.62 19.11
N LEU A 199 -11.74 -6.42 18.80
CA LEU A 199 -10.92 -5.32 18.32
C LEU A 199 -10.49 -4.45 19.50
N THR A 200 -9.31 -4.72 20.04
CA THR A 200 -8.79 -3.99 21.23
C THR A 200 -8.28 -2.59 20.90
N HIS A 201 -7.81 -2.39 19.67
CA HIS A 201 -7.24 -1.13 19.20
C HIS A 201 -7.79 -0.80 17.80
N PRO A 202 -9.05 -0.35 17.69
CA PRO A 202 -9.59 0.08 16.40
C PRO A 202 -8.80 1.27 15.85
N VAL A 203 -8.64 1.34 14.54
CA VAL A 203 -8.05 2.50 13.89
C VAL A 203 -9.06 3.65 13.95
N ASP A 204 -8.62 4.83 14.40
CA ASP A 204 -9.46 6.03 14.30
C ASP A 204 -9.76 6.30 12.82
N PRO A 205 -11.04 6.37 12.38
CA PRO A 205 -11.37 6.63 10.98
C PRO A 205 -10.72 7.90 10.42
N LYS A 206 -10.44 8.89 11.26
CA LYS A 206 -9.71 10.10 10.87
C LYS A 206 -8.26 9.83 10.50
N ASN A 207 -7.70 8.70 10.92
CA ASN A 207 -6.35 8.28 10.57
C ASN A 207 -6.29 7.45 9.28
N VAL A 208 -7.43 7.27 8.59
CA VAL A 208 -7.51 6.60 7.30
C VAL A 208 -7.51 7.62 6.17
N CYS A 209 -6.70 7.36 5.16
CA CYS A 209 -6.69 8.10 3.90
C CYS A 209 -6.84 7.12 2.74
N MET A 210 -7.91 7.27 1.98
CA MET A 210 -8.21 6.45 0.80
C MET A 210 -7.89 7.25 -0.46
N ILE A 211 -7.15 6.64 -1.38
CA ILE A 211 -6.78 7.25 -2.67
C ILE A 211 -7.06 6.23 -3.78
N GLY A 212 -7.71 6.70 -4.85
CA GLY A 212 -7.99 5.87 -6.04
C GLY A 212 -9.45 5.47 -6.21
N LEU A 213 -10.32 5.91 -5.30
CA LEU A 213 -11.73 5.49 -5.28
C LEU A 213 -12.44 5.84 -6.59
N ARG A 214 -13.13 4.86 -7.17
CA ARG A 214 -13.93 5.03 -8.38
C ARG A 214 -15.06 4.01 -8.54
N SER A 215 -15.18 3.08 -7.57
CA SER A 215 -16.29 2.15 -7.44
C SER A 215 -16.74 2.16 -5.97
N VAL A 216 -17.79 2.90 -5.68
CA VAL A 216 -18.25 3.19 -4.31
C VAL A 216 -19.75 3.00 -4.23
N ASP A 217 -20.19 2.04 -3.46
CA ASP A 217 -21.61 1.76 -3.24
C ASP A 217 -22.28 2.86 -2.36
N PRO A 218 -23.61 3.05 -2.46
CA PRO A 218 -24.31 4.06 -1.66
C PRO A 218 -24.06 3.93 -0.16
N ALA A 219 -24.08 2.71 0.39
CA ALA A 219 -23.83 2.45 1.80
C ALA A 219 -22.41 2.83 2.24
N GLU A 220 -21.42 2.62 1.38
CA GLU A 220 -20.03 2.97 1.63
C GLU A 220 -19.80 4.48 1.56
N ARG A 221 -20.46 5.16 0.61
CA ARG A 221 -20.43 6.62 0.52
C ARG A 221 -20.97 7.28 1.78
N ASP A 222 -22.05 6.72 2.33
CA ASP A 222 -22.62 7.19 3.58
C ASP A 222 -21.68 6.88 4.76
N ALA A 223 -21.02 5.73 4.77
CA ALA A 223 -20.02 5.37 5.77
C ALA A 223 -18.81 6.32 5.74
N ILE A 224 -18.25 6.64 4.56
CA ILE A 224 -17.16 7.61 4.41
C ILE A 224 -17.52 8.95 5.07
N ARG A 225 -18.73 9.46 4.79
CA ARG A 225 -19.22 10.73 5.35
C ARG A 225 -19.42 10.66 6.86
N ALA A 226 -20.04 9.59 7.34
CA ALA A 226 -20.35 9.41 8.76
C ALA A 226 -19.09 9.23 9.61
N LEU A 227 -18.10 8.50 9.10
CA LEU A 227 -16.84 8.22 9.78
C LEU A 227 -15.83 9.38 9.66
N GLY A 228 -15.99 10.25 8.67
CA GLY A 228 -15.05 11.35 8.41
C GLY A 228 -13.68 10.89 7.87
N VAL A 229 -13.67 9.78 7.13
CA VAL A 229 -12.49 9.27 6.44
C VAL A 229 -12.04 10.25 5.37
N ALA A 230 -10.74 10.49 5.24
CA ALA A 230 -10.20 11.25 4.13
C ALA A 230 -10.22 10.38 2.86
N ALA A 231 -11.07 10.71 1.91
CA ALA A 231 -11.29 9.93 0.69
C ALA A 231 -11.08 10.80 -0.56
N TYR A 232 -10.23 10.31 -1.45
CA TYR A 232 -9.90 10.97 -2.71
C TYR A 232 -10.22 10.02 -3.87
N ASP A 233 -11.25 10.35 -4.63
CA ASP A 233 -11.62 9.65 -5.86
C ASP A 233 -10.65 10.01 -7.00
N MET A 234 -10.71 9.27 -8.11
CA MET A 234 -9.84 9.53 -9.26
C MET A 234 -10.07 10.91 -9.87
N ARG A 235 -11.29 11.47 -9.76
CA ARG A 235 -11.53 12.85 -10.21
C ARG A 235 -10.74 13.87 -9.37
N ALA A 236 -10.71 13.73 -8.05
CA ALA A 236 -9.93 14.60 -7.19
C ALA A 236 -8.43 14.48 -7.52
N ILE A 237 -7.96 13.28 -7.88
CA ILE A 237 -6.59 13.04 -8.30
C ILE A 237 -6.30 13.71 -9.65
N ASP A 238 -7.21 13.63 -10.62
CA ASP A 238 -7.06 14.31 -11.91
C ASP A 238 -6.97 15.84 -11.76
N GLU A 239 -7.74 16.41 -10.83
CA GLU A 239 -7.77 17.87 -10.60
C GLU A 239 -6.55 18.39 -9.82
N THR A 240 -5.99 17.61 -8.86
CA THR A 240 -4.98 18.10 -7.92
C THR A 240 -3.66 17.33 -7.95
N GLY A 241 -3.63 16.17 -8.62
CA GLY A 241 -2.54 15.21 -8.57
C GLY A 241 -2.50 14.44 -7.24
N VAL A 242 -1.81 13.30 -7.21
CA VAL A 242 -1.68 12.44 -6.01
C VAL A 242 -0.83 13.08 -4.91
N ALA A 243 0.11 13.96 -5.27
CA ALA A 243 1.10 14.47 -4.34
C ALA A 243 0.53 15.39 -3.25
N ALA A 244 -0.49 16.20 -3.60
CA ALA A 244 -1.05 17.16 -2.64
C ALA A 244 -1.79 16.47 -1.48
N PRO A 245 -2.77 15.59 -1.72
CA PRO A 245 -3.46 14.87 -0.65
C PRO A 245 -2.51 13.98 0.15
N LEU A 246 -1.56 13.31 -0.51
CA LEU A 246 -0.61 12.45 0.17
C LEU A 246 0.32 13.24 1.12
N ARG A 247 0.86 14.39 0.69
CA ARG A 247 1.68 15.24 1.58
C ARG A 247 0.90 15.71 2.81
N ALA A 248 -0.34 16.14 2.62
CA ALA A 248 -1.19 16.57 3.73
C ALA A 248 -1.43 15.41 4.72
N PHE A 249 -1.65 14.21 4.22
CA PHE A 249 -1.82 13.03 5.05
C PHE A 249 -0.53 12.66 5.80
N LEU A 250 0.61 12.57 5.11
CA LEU A 250 1.91 12.26 5.71
C LEU A 250 2.32 13.28 6.78
N ALA A 251 2.00 14.56 6.57
CA ALA A 251 2.24 15.59 7.57
C ALA A 251 1.42 15.35 8.86
N ARG A 252 0.19 14.86 8.74
CA ARG A 252 -0.64 14.48 9.89
C ARG A 252 -0.07 13.27 10.64
N VAL A 253 0.38 12.25 9.90
CA VAL A 253 1.05 11.07 10.48
C VAL A 253 2.27 11.51 11.29
N ALA A 254 3.13 12.35 10.70
CA ALA A 254 4.33 12.85 11.36
C ALA A 254 4.00 13.69 12.62
N ALA A 255 3.03 14.60 12.52
CA ALA A 255 2.61 15.46 13.64
C ALA A 255 2.06 14.64 14.83
N ALA A 256 1.41 13.51 14.56
CA ALA A 256 0.91 12.61 15.58
C ALA A 256 1.95 11.60 16.09
N ASN A 257 3.19 11.65 15.62
CA ASN A 257 4.19 10.58 15.83
C ASN A 257 3.63 9.19 15.49
N GLY A 258 2.80 9.13 14.44
CA GLY A 258 2.08 7.92 14.04
C GLY A 258 2.97 6.90 13.33
N LEU A 259 2.49 5.67 13.23
CA LEU A 259 2.99 4.64 12.34
C LEU A 259 2.05 4.57 11.12
N LEU A 260 2.61 4.30 9.95
CA LEU A 260 1.83 4.22 8.71
C LEU A 260 1.80 2.79 8.19
N HIS A 261 0.61 2.21 8.08
CA HIS A 261 0.32 1.02 7.30
C HIS A 261 -0.12 1.41 5.90
N VAL A 262 0.47 0.80 4.87
CA VAL A 262 0.04 0.96 3.47
C VAL A 262 -0.68 -0.30 3.05
N SER A 263 -1.91 -0.19 2.57
CA SER A 263 -2.62 -1.28 1.91
C SER A 263 -2.74 -0.98 0.42
N LEU A 264 -2.21 -1.88 -0.41
CA LEU A 264 -2.21 -1.74 -1.86
C LEU A 264 -3.01 -2.87 -2.48
N ASP A 265 -4.19 -2.53 -2.99
CA ASP A 265 -4.97 -3.38 -3.87
C ASP A 265 -4.42 -3.30 -5.31
N VAL A 266 -4.43 -4.43 -6.02
CA VAL A 266 -4.10 -4.46 -7.46
C VAL A 266 -5.03 -3.55 -8.25
N ASP A 267 -6.31 -3.47 -7.90
CA ASP A 267 -7.28 -2.67 -8.63
C ASP A 267 -7.20 -1.15 -8.37
N PHE A 268 -6.36 -0.70 -7.43
CA PHE A 268 -5.93 0.70 -7.39
C PHE A 268 -5.35 1.14 -8.74
N LEU A 269 -4.62 0.25 -9.37
CA LEU A 269 -3.98 0.47 -10.66
C LEU A 269 -4.98 0.36 -11.82
N ASP A 270 -4.69 1.04 -12.92
CA ASP A 270 -5.49 0.85 -14.13
C ASP A 270 -5.34 -0.57 -14.67
N PRO A 271 -6.45 -1.26 -15.04
CA PRO A 271 -6.39 -2.63 -15.55
C PRO A 271 -5.59 -2.76 -16.86
N GLY A 272 -5.33 -1.67 -17.57
CA GLY A 272 -4.42 -1.64 -18.72
C GLY A 272 -2.98 -2.00 -18.35
N ILE A 273 -2.55 -1.71 -17.12
CA ILE A 273 -1.20 -2.05 -16.61
C ILE A 273 -1.21 -3.20 -15.61
N ALA A 274 -2.30 -3.42 -14.88
CA ALA A 274 -2.45 -4.44 -13.83
C ALA A 274 -3.78 -5.20 -13.99
N PRO A 275 -3.90 -6.13 -14.96
CA PRO A 275 -5.15 -6.85 -15.22
C PRO A 275 -5.46 -7.96 -14.21
N ALA A 276 -4.52 -8.33 -13.34
CA ALA A 276 -4.61 -9.52 -12.51
C ALA A 276 -5.42 -9.31 -11.23
N VAL A 277 -6.66 -8.89 -11.37
CA VAL A 277 -7.60 -8.68 -10.25
C VAL A 277 -9.03 -9.07 -10.65
N GLY A 278 -9.80 -9.60 -9.71
CA GLY A 278 -11.17 -10.05 -9.96
C GLY A 278 -12.17 -8.91 -10.17
N THR A 279 -11.92 -7.75 -9.60
CA THR A 279 -12.80 -6.57 -9.56
C THR A 279 -12.21 -5.40 -10.33
N THR A 280 -11.94 -5.59 -11.63
CA THR A 280 -11.34 -4.53 -12.46
C THR A 280 -12.25 -3.31 -12.62
N VAL A 281 -11.72 -2.12 -12.34
CA VAL A 281 -12.39 -0.85 -12.59
C VAL A 281 -11.49 0.04 -13.46
N PRO A 282 -11.91 0.43 -14.68
CA PRO A 282 -11.12 1.31 -15.55
C PRO A 282 -10.86 2.69 -14.94
N GLY A 283 -9.80 3.37 -15.42
CA GLY A 283 -9.46 4.72 -14.97
C GLY A 283 -8.72 4.74 -13.63
N GLY A 284 -7.93 3.69 -13.34
CA GLY A 284 -7.11 3.60 -12.16
C GLY A 284 -5.80 4.39 -12.25
N ALA A 285 -5.01 4.31 -11.18
CA ALA A 285 -3.72 4.96 -11.11
C ALA A 285 -2.76 4.46 -12.20
N THR A 286 -2.03 5.39 -12.78
CA THR A 286 -0.98 5.08 -13.74
C THR A 286 0.26 4.52 -13.03
N PHE A 287 1.13 3.87 -13.78
CA PHE A 287 2.45 3.43 -13.32
C PHE A 287 3.21 4.54 -12.58
N ARG A 288 3.18 5.78 -13.12
CA ARG A 288 3.93 6.90 -12.53
C ARG A 288 3.32 7.41 -11.23
N GLU A 289 2.00 7.49 -11.13
CA GLU A 289 1.30 7.91 -9.91
C GLU A 289 1.53 6.91 -8.78
N ALA A 290 1.41 5.62 -9.07
CA ALA A 290 1.65 4.57 -8.10
C ALA A 290 3.10 4.60 -7.56
N HIS A 291 4.09 4.73 -8.43
CA HIS A 291 5.48 4.84 -7.99
C HIS A 291 5.77 6.13 -7.23
N LEU A 292 5.17 7.26 -7.65
CA LEU A 292 5.31 8.53 -6.92
C LEU A 292 4.78 8.42 -5.49
N ILE A 293 3.62 7.78 -5.31
CA ILE A 293 3.05 7.53 -3.98
C ILE A 293 4.05 6.73 -3.13
N MET A 294 4.54 5.61 -3.65
CA MET A 294 5.45 4.73 -2.91
C MET A 294 6.78 5.42 -2.57
N GLU A 295 7.34 6.18 -3.49
CA GLU A 295 8.57 6.95 -3.27
C GLU A 295 8.36 8.05 -2.22
N MET A 296 7.26 8.80 -2.28
CA MET A 296 6.93 9.83 -1.27
C MET A 296 6.71 9.22 0.12
N VAL A 297 6.06 8.07 0.22
CA VAL A 297 5.88 7.35 1.49
C VAL A 297 7.24 6.87 2.03
N ASN A 298 8.11 6.33 1.17
CA ASN A 298 9.48 5.97 1.55
C ASN A 298 10.25 7.18 2.10
N GLU A 299 10.25 8.30 1.37
CA GLU A 299 10.95 9.53 1.75
C GLU A 299 10.47 10.11 3.09
N SER A 300 9.21 9.89 3.44
CA SER A 300 8.66 10.29 4.73
C SER A 300 9.23 9.51 5.92
N GLY A 301 9.73 8.30 5.69
CA GLY A 301 10.23 7.40 6.74
C GLY A 301 9.14 6.84 7.67
N LEU A 302 7.86 7.09 7.40
CA LEU A 302 6.72 6.79 8.30
C LEU A 302 6.16 5.38 8.14
N ALA A 303 6.37 4.74 6.97
CA ALA A 303 5.85 3.40 6.71
C ALA A 303 6.43 2.36 7.67
N SER A 304 5.55 1.56 8.27
CA SER A 304 5.86 0.47 9.21
C SER A 304 5.41 -0.89 8.73
N SER A 305 4.49 -0.96 7.78
CA SER A 305 3.96 -2.23 7.24
C SER A 305 3.28 -2.03 5.89
N LEU A 306 3.08 -3.13 5.15
CA LEU A 306 2.51 -3.14 3.80
C LEU A 306 1.62 -4.37 3.59
N ASP A 307 0.42 -4.16 3.04
CA ASP A 307 -0.40 -5.21 2.41
C ASP A 307 -0.26 -5.13 0.89
N LEU A 308 -0.11 -6.28 0.24
CA LEU A 308 -0.22 -6.47 -1.21
C LEU A 308 -1.41 -7.39 -1.46
N ALA A 309 -2.57 -6.84 -1.82
CA ALA A 309 -3.85 -7.56 -1.88
C ALA A 309 -4.37 -7.75 -3.30
N GLU A 310 -5.31 -8.68 -3.47
CA GLU A 310 -6.11 -8.98 -4.66
C GLU A 310 -5.33 -9.47 -5.90
N LEU A 311 -4.04 -9.79 -5.77
CA LEU A 311 -3.32 -10.37 -6.91
C LEU A 311 -3.90 -11.74 -7.27
N ASN A 312 -4.50 -11.82 -8.46
CA ASN A 312 -5.05 -13.05 -9.03
C ASN A 312 -4.21 -13.52 -10.24
N PRO A 313 -3.25 -14.42 -10.04
CA PRO A 313 -2.34 -14.86 -11.11
C PRO A 313 -3.04 -15.54 -12.29
N PHE A 314 -4.27 -16.07 -12.12
CA PHE A 314 -5.06 -16.64 -13.22
C PHE A 314 -5.49 -15.60 -14.25
N LEU A 315 -5.56 -14.33 -13.85
CA LEU A 315 -5.95 -13.21 -14.69
C LEU A 315 -4.74 -12.42 -15.21
N ASP A 316 -3.52 -12.80 -14.77
CA ASP A 316 -2.29 -12.08 -15.11
C ASP A 316 -1.76 -12.48 -16.50
N GLU A 317 -1.20 -11.52 -17.19
CA GLU A 317 -0.48 -11.72 -18.45
C GLU A 317 1.01 -11.96 -18.16
N ARG A 318 1.45 -13.20 -18.18
CA ARG A 318 2.86 -13.58 -17.99
C ARG A 318 3.47 -13.02 -16.69
N GLY A 319 2.70 -12.81 -15.65
CA GLY A 319 3.14 -12.28 -14.36
C GLY A 319 3.52 -10.80 -14.38
N ARG A 320 3.00 -9.99 -15.30
CA ARG A 320 3.33 -8.56 -15.37
C ARG A 320 2.79 -7.77 -14.18
N THR A 321 1.59 -8.10 -13.71
CA THR A 321 1.01 -7.48 -12.52
C THR A 321 1.80 -7.85 -11.27
N ALA A 322 2.13 -9.13 -11.10
CA ALA A 322 2.96 -9.57 -9.97
C ALA A 322 4.30 -8.82 -9.92
N ARG A 323 4.97 -8.65 -11.07
CA ARG A 323 6.22 -7.88 -11.16
C ARG A 323 6.02 -6.40 -10.85
N LEU A 324 4.91 -5.79 -11.29
CA LEU A 324 4.59 -4.41 -10.99
C LEU A 324 4.36 -4.22 -9.48
N MET A 325 3.63 -5.12 -8.82
CA MET A 325 3.44 -5.08 -7.37
C MET A 325 4.77 -5.19 -6.62
N VAL A 326 5.67 -6.05 -7.07
CA VAL A 326 7.05 -6.14 -6.52
C VAL A 326 7.83 -4.85 -6.75
N ASP A 327 7.73 -4.22 -7.91
CA ASP A 327 8.40 -2.94 -8.20
C ASP A 327 7.85 -1.81 -7.30
N LEU A 328 6.55 -1.78 -7.05
CA LEU A 328 5.92 -0.81 -6.15
C LEU A 328 6.35 -1.03 -4.69
N ALA A 329 6.36 -2.28 -4.21
CA ALA A 329 6.90 -2.61 -2.89
C ALA A 329 8.37 -2.20 -2.76
N ALA A 330 9.18 -2.43 -3.80
CA ALA A 330 10.57 -2.00 -3.80
C ALA A 330 10.72 -0.46 -3.80
N SER A 331 9.81 0.29 -4.45
CA SER A 331 9.81 1.76 -4.37
C SER A 331 9.45 2.24 -2.96
N LEU A 332 8.48 1.60 -2.29
CA LEU A 332 8.18 1.86 -0.89
C LEU A 332 9.38 1.59 0.03
N MET A 333 10.22 0.64 -0.36
CA MET A 333 11.41 0.24 0.40
C MET A 333 12.70 0.92 -0.09
N GLY A 334 12.59 1.98 -0.91
CA GLY A 334 13.69 2.88 -1.23
C GLY A 334 14.27 2.78 -2.63
N ARG A 335 13.71 1.95 -3.53
CA ARG A 335 14.07 1.97 -4.95
C ARG A 335 13.57 3.26 -5.59
N ARG A 336 14.46 3.98 -6.24
CA ARG A 336 14.11 5.20 -6.99
C ARG A 336 14.06 4.94 -8.49
N VAL A 337 13.37 5.79 -9.22
CA VAL A 337 13.29 5.68 -10.69
C VAL A 337 14.67 5.74 -11.35
N MET A 338 15.59 6.50 -10.80
CA MET A 338 16.97 6.60 -11.31
C MET A 338 17.81 5.33 -11.12
N ASP A 339 17.40 4.46 -10.18
CA ASP A 339 18.11 3.21 -9.86
C ASP A 339 17.57 2.03 -10.67
N ARG A 340 16.53 2.25 -11.49
CA ARG A 340 15.90 1.18 -12.26
C ARG A 340 16.73 0.83 -13.48
N PRO A 341 17.12 -0.45 -13.62
CA PRO A 341 17.74 -0.89 -14.86
C PRO A 341 16.74 -0.81 -16.01
N THR A 342 17.20 -0.38 -17.18
CA THR A 342 16.40 -0.48 -18.41
C THR A 342 16.11 -1.95 -18.69
N ARG A 343 14.85 -2.34 -18.67
CA ARG A 343 14.40 -3.68 -19.04
C ARG A 343 13.76 -3.63 -20.42
N ALA A 344 14.11 -4.58 -21.28
CA ALA A 344 13.34 -4.83 -22.49
C ALA A 344 12.01 -5.49 -22.07
N TYR A 345 10.89 -4.90 -22.47
CA TYR A 345 9.55 -5.43 -22.22
C TYR A 345 9.14 -6.39 -23.34
#